data_dc9500bba2129aea4eb413213171baaa
#
_entry.id   dc9500bba2129aea4eb413213171baaa
#
_cell.length_a   1.000
_cell.length_b   1.000
_cell.length_c   1.000
_cell.angle_alpha   90.00
_cell.angle_beta   90.00
_cell.angle_gamma   90.00
#
_symmetry.space_group_name_H-M   'P 1'
#
loop_
_entity.id
_entity.type
_entity.pdbx_description
1 polymer ?
#
loop_
_entity_poly.entity_id
_entity_poly.type
_entity_poly.pdbx_seq_one_letter_code
_entity_poly.pdbx_strand_id
1 'polypeptide(L)'
;MRIVFLFFIFFSFSIQSQTLDYVFKSGEDGYKCFRIPTILKSQNGTLLAFAEGRKNSCSDTGDIDLVLKKSLDNGNTWSALNVIWDDGNNTCGNPSPVLDKKSGRISLLSTWNKGEDKEWQIIDQKVLILGEFF
;
A
#
# COMPACT_ATOMS: atom_id res chain seq x y z
N MET A 1 -65.20 -27.26 4.07
CA MET A 1 -64.01 -26.96 4.91
C MET A 1 -62.81 -26.81 3.97
N ARG A 2 -62.37 -25.58 3.65
CA ARG A 2 -61.25 -25.30 2.77
C ARG A 2 -59.97 -25.20 3.60
N ILE A 3 -59.03 -26.12 3.38
CA ILE A 3 -57.72 -26.12 4.03
C ILE A 3 -56.80 -25.18 3.21
N VAL A 4 -56.38 -24.07 3.79
CA VAL A 4 -55.40 -23.16 3.19
C VAL A 4 -53.98 -23.65 3.63
N PHE A 5 -53.18 -24.16 2.69
CA PHE A 5 -51.78 -24.49 2.92
C PHE A 5 -50.95 -23.18 2.84
N LEU A 6 -50.46 -22.70 3.93
CA LEU A 6 -49.48 -21.60 4.03
C LEU A 6 -48.09 -22.18 3.73
N PHE A 7 -47.52 -21.86 2.59
CA PHE A 7 -46.17 -22.21 2.21
C PHE A 7 -45.20 -21.16 2.81
N PHE A 8 -44.50 -21.49 3.86
CA PHE A 8 -43.41 -20.66 4.40
C PHE A 8 -42.16 -20.86 3.55
N ILE A 9 -41.81 -19.86 2.72
CA ILE A 9 -40.53 -19.83 2.02
C ILE A 9 -39.45 -19.33 3.00
N PHE A 10 -38.62 -20.25 3.49
CA PHE A 10 -37.41 -19.88 4.24
C PHE A 10 -36.35 -19.36 3.29
N PHE A 11 -36.14 -18.04 3.28
CA PHE A 11 -35.01 -17.44 2.59
C PHE A 11 -33.77 -17.59 3.51
N SER A 12 -32.89 -18.54 3.21
CA SER A 12 -31.61 -18.66 3.91
C SER A 12 -30.65 -17.59 3.37
N PHE A 13 -30.44 -16.54 4.17
CA PHE A 13 -29.35 -15.59 3.94
C PHE A 13 -28.01 -16.24 4.37
N SER A 14 -27.16 -16.59 3.41
CA SER A 14 -25.78 -16.96 3.69
C SER A 14 -25.01 -15.66 4.01
N ILE A 15 -24.65 -15.45 5.26
CA ILE A 15 -23.71 -14.41 5.66
C ILE A 15 -22.32 -14.91 5.31
N GLN A 16 -21.76 -14.38 4.22
CA GLN A 16 -20.38 -14.65 3.84
C GLN A 16 -19.47 -13.74 4.68
N SER A 17 -18.75 -14.33 5.61
CA SER A 17 -17.71 -13.62 6.37
C SER A 17 -16.58 -13.23 5.41
N GLN A 18 -16.32 -11.92 5.29
CA GLN A 18 -15.12 -11.47 4.62
C GLN A 18 -13.92 -11.69 5.55
N THR A 19 -13.00 -12.54 5.15
CA THR A 19 -11.69 -12.62 5.78
C THR A 19 -10.87 -11.42 5.34
N LEU A 20 -10.43 -10.59 6.30
CA LEU A 20 -9.48 -9.52 6.04
C LEU A 20 -8.10 -10.14 5.86
N ASP A 21 -7.46 -9.87 4.73
CA ASP A 21 -6.08 -10.24 4.47
C ASP A 21 -5.20 -8.99 4.41
N TYR A 22 -3.94 -9.12 4.82
CA TYR A 22 -2.98 -8.02 4.86
C TYR A 22 -2.07 -8.07 3.63
N VAL A 23 -2.03 -6.99 2.85
CA VAL A 23 -1.05 -6.84 1.76
C VAL A 23 0.36 -6.72 2.32
N PHE A 24 0.51 -5.90 3.37
CA PHE A 24 1.76 -5.72 4.10
C PHE A 24 1.52 -6.05 5.58
N LYS A 25 2.33 -6.93 6.14
CA LYS A 25 2.19 -7.34 7.53
C LYS A 25 3.47 -7.02 8.30
N SER A 26 3.34 -6.20 9.33
CA SER A 26 4.47 -5.79 10.18
C SER A 26 5.19 -6.99 10.77
N GLY A 27 6.52 -6.98 10.75
CA GLY A 27 7.38 -8.08 11.18
C GLY A 27 7.68 -9.11 10.10
N GLU A 28 7.12 -8.98 8.89
CA GLU A 28 7.41 -9.84 7.75
C GLU A 28 8.23 -9.10 6.67
N ASP A 29 8.71 -9.84 5.67
CA ASP A 29 9.48 -9.33 4.52
C ASP A 29 10.75 -8.51 4.91
N GLY A 30 11.27 -8.65 6.13
CA GLY A 30 12.46 -7.94 6.61
C GLY A 30 12.18 -6.56 7.19
N TYR A 31 10.92 -6.17 7.35
CA TYR A 31 10.52 -4.86 7.89
C TYR A 31 9.80 -5.00 9.22
N LYS A 32 10.19 -4.15 10.17
CA LYS A 32 9.54 -4.07 11.48
C LYS A 32 8.11 -3.56 11.38
N CYS A 33 7.88 -2.64 10.44
CA CYS A 33 6.61 -1.94 10.31
C CYS A 33 6.37 -1.52 8.85
N PHE A 34 5.10 -1.49 8.44
CA PHE A 34 4.68 -0.87 7.18
C PHE A 34 3.72 0.27 7.47
N ARG A 35 3.92 1.41 6.80
CA ARG A 35 3.05 2.58 6.93
C ARG A 35 2.83 3.28 5.58
N ILE A 36 1.95 4.27 5.59
CA ILE A 36 1.63 5.12 4.41
C ILE A 36 1.29 4.27 3.17
N PRO A 37 0.36 3.29 3.28
CA PRO A 37 0.00 2.46 2.14
C PRO A 37 -0.82 3.25 1.12
N THR A 38 -0.58 2.96 -0.16
CA THR A 38 -1.42 3.44 -1.26
C THR A 38 -1.59 2.35 -2.31
N ILE A 39 -2.73 2.34 -3.00
CA ILE A 39 -3.04 1.37 -4.05
C ILE A 39 -3.43 2.13 -5.31
N LEU A 40 -2.86 1.71 -6.45
CA LEU A 40 -3.21 2.17 -7.78
C LEU A 40 -3.61 0.98 -8.65
N LYS A 41 -4.68 1.12 -9.43
CA LYS A 41 -5.03 0.16 -10.49
C LYS A 41 -4.51 0.67 -11.83
N SER A 42 -3.65 -0.11 -12.48
CA SER A 42 -3.11 0.19 -13.81
C SER A 42 -4.17 -0.02 -14.91
N GLN A 43 -3.89 0.43 -16.13
CA GLN A 43 -4.82 0.29 -17.26
C GLN A 43 -5.13 -1.17 -17.60
N ASN A 44 -4.19 -2.08 -17.45
CA ASN A 44 -4.38 -3.51 -17.70
C ASN A 44 -5.05 -4.26 -16.53
N GLY A 45 -5.48 -3.53 -15.49
CA GLY A 45 -6.19 -4.09 -14.35
C GLY A 45 -5.31 -4.56 -13.19
N THR A 46 -3.97 -4.53 -13.31
CA THR A 46 -3.04 -4.89 -12.24
C THR A 46 -3.19 -3.91 -11.06
N LEU A 47 -3.33 -4.42 -9.85
CA LEU A 47 -3.23 -3.62 -8.63
C LEU A 47 -1.77 -3.49 -8.21
N LEU A 48 -1.37 -2.28 -7.92
CA LEU A 48 -0.04 -1.92 -7.42
C LEU A 48 -0.21 -1.34 -6.02
N ALA A 49 0.24 -2.07 -5.01
CA ALA A 49 0.22 -1.63 -3.62
C ALA A 49 1.62 -1.16 -3.21
N PHE A 50 1.73 0.09 -2.82
CA PHE A 50 2.95 0.71 -2.35
C PHE A 50 2.86 0.93 -0.85
N ALA A 51 4.00 0.92 -0.16
CA ALA A 51 4.10 1.29 1.25
C ALA A 51 5.51 1.76 1.59
N GLU A 52 5.66 2.37 2.75
CA GLU A 52 6.93 2.50 3.44
C GLU A 52 7.22 1.21 4.19
N GLY A 53 8.34 0.56 3.86
CA GLY A 53 8.92 -0.53 4.64
C GLY A 53 9.94 0.03 5.64
N ARG A 54 9.60 0.01 6.93
CA ARG A 54 10.41 0.57 8.01
C ARG A 54 11.21 -0.53 8.69
N LYS A 55 12.54 -0.52 8.56
CA LYS A 55 13.38 -1.65 8.98
C LYS A 55 13.45 -1.80 10.49
N ASN A 56 13.64 -0.71 11.23
CA ASN A 56 14.02 -0.78 12.63
C ASN A 56 12.89 -0.50 13.63
N SER A 57 11.90 0.32 13.24
CA SER A 57 10.81 0.74 14.13
C SER A 57 9.61 1.21 13.31
N CYS A 58 8.55 1.70 13.94
CA CYS A 58 7.44 2.40 13.27
C CYS A 58 7.62 3.94 13.27
N SER A 59 8.82 4.43 13.58
CA SER A 59 9.15 5.86 13.54
C SER A 59 9.04 6.43 12.13
N ASP A 60 8.76 7.72 12.02
CA ASP A 60 8.74 8.45 10.75
C ASP A 60 10.16 8.87 10.28
N THR A 61 11.20 8.44 10.99
CA THR A 61 12.62 8.68 10.70
C THR A 61 13.39 7.38 10.74
N GLY A 62 14.49 7.31 9.99
CA GLY A 62 15.40 6.17 9.95
C GLY A 62 15.44 5.49 8.59
N ASP A 63 15.89 4.25 8.59
CA ASP A 63 15.99 3.39 7.42
C ASP A 63 14.57 2.97 6.97
N ILE A 64 14.09 3.65 5.94
CA ILE A 64 12.75 3.46 5.38
C ILE A 64 12.86 3.33 3.86
N ASP A 65 12.39 2.19 3.35
CA ASP A 65 12.36 1.90 1.92
C ASP A 65 10.97 2.10 1.34
N LEU A 66 10.90 2.44 0.05
CA LEU A 66 9.67 2.30 -0.72
C LEU A 66 9.56 0.89 -1.27
N VAL A 67 8.43 0.26 -0.98
CA VAL A 67 8.17 -1.13 -1.36
C VAL A 67 6.88 -1.26 -2.17
N LEU A 68 6.82 -2.31 -2.97
CA LEU A 68 5.71 -2.60 -3.88
C LEU A 68 5.34 -4.08 -3.81
N LYS A 69 4.04 -4.37 -3.76
CA LYS A 69 3.46 -5.67 -4.11
C LYS A 69 2.46 -5.50 -5.25
N LYS A 70 2.32 -6.52 -6.10
CA LYS A 70 1.42 -6.52 -7.27
C LYS A 70 0.38 -7.62 -7.14
N SER A 71 -0.85 -7.33 -7.57
CA SER A 71 -1.90 -8.33 -7.71
C SER A 71 -2.44 -8.32 -9.14
N LEU A 72 -2.56 -9.52 -9.72
CA LEU A 72 -3.11 -9.73 -11.06
C LEU A 72 -4.56 -10.26 -11.03
N ASP A 73 -5.10 -10.51 -9.86
CA ASP A 73 -6.37 -11.18 -9.60
C ASP A 73 -7.33 -10.36 -8.71
N ASN A 74 -7.27 -9.04 -8.87
CA ASN A 74 -8.09 -8.07 -8.12
C ASN A 74 -7.88 -8.11 -6.59
N GLY A 75 -6.69 -8.45 -6.13
CA GLY A 75 -6.32 -8.41 -4.71
C GLY A 75 -6.50 -9.73 -3.97
N ASN A 76 -6.88 -10.82 -4.67
CA ASN A 76 -6.99 -12.14 -4.03
C ASN A 76 -5.61 -12.70 -3.65
N THR A 77 -4.60 -12.47 -4.49
CA THR A 77 -3.21 -12.83 -4.18
C THR A 77 -2.26 -11.68 -4.51
N TRP A 78 -1.12 -11.65 -3.83
CA TRP A 78 -0.10 -10.63 -3.97
C TRP A 78 1.26 -11.26 -4.24
N SER A 79 2.06 -10.58 -5.06
CA SER A 79 3.44 -10.97 -5.33
C SER A 79 4.31 -10.93 -4.07
N ALA A 80 5.50 -11.51 -4.14
CA ALA A 80 6.57 -11.18 -3.20
C ALA A 80 6.81 -9.66 -3.18
N LEU A 81 7.28 -9.16 -2.03
CA LEU A 81 7.64 -7.76 -1.87
C LEU A 81 8.82 -7.42 -2.79
N ASN A 82 8.72 -6.28 -3.45
CA ASN A 82 9.78 -5.68 -4.25
C ASN A 82 10.17 -4.34 -3.65
N VAL A 83 11.45 -4.14 -3.37
CA VAL A 83 12.00 -2.84 -2.97
C VAL A 83 12.19 -2.02 -4.24
N ILE A 84 11.55 -0.86 -4.31
CA ILE A 84 11.61 0.04 -5.48
C ILE A 84 12.54 1.22 -5.25
N TRP A 85 12.76 1.60 -4.00
CA TRP A 85 13.74 2.59 -3.62
C TRP A 85 14.27 2.33 -2.22
N ASP A 86 15.58 2.15 -2.10
CA ASP A 86 16.36 1.99 -0.88
C ASP A 86 17.54 2.97 -0.97
N ASP A 87 17.75 3.77 0.05
CA ASP A 87 18.91 4.67 0.18
C ASP A 87 19.61 4.46 1.54
N GLY A 88 19.79 3.20 1.89
CA GLY A 88 20.50 2.79 3.12
C GLY A 88 19.79 3.26 4.39
N ASN A 89 20.46 4.07 5.19
CA ASN A 89 19.89 4.55 6.45
C ASN A 89 18.94 5.76 6.28
N ASN A 90 18.67 6.19 5.05
CA ASN A 90 17.84 7.35 4.78
C ASN A 90 16.36 6.98 4.65
N THR A 91 15.50 7.99 4.61
CA THR A 91 14.06 7.83 4.51
C THR A 91 13.61 8.06 3.07
N CYS A 92 13.10 7.00 2.44
CA CYS A 92 12.40 7.03 1.15
C CYS A 92 10.91 6.84 1.43
N GLY A 93 10.10 7.89 1.35
CA GLY A 93 8.77 7.85 1.93
C GLY A 93 7.66 8.45 1.07
N ASN A 94 6.44 8.40 1.61
CA ASN A 94 5.24 9.02 1.10
C ASN A 94 4.92 8.68 -0.37
N PRO A 95 4.74 7.39 -0.73
CA PRO A 95 4.45 6.99 -2.10
C PRO A 95 3.13 7.60 -2.59
N SER A 96 3.19 8.37 -3.67
CA SER A 96 2.04 9.01 -4.30
C SER A 96 2.00 8.68 -5.80
N PRO A 97 1.49 7.48 -6.18
CA PRO A 97 1.42 7.05 -7.56
C PRO A 97 0.29 7.74 -8.32
N VAL A 98 0.56 8.13 -9.56
CA VAL A 98 -0.41 8.75 -10.48
C VAL A 98 -0.41 8.00 -11.80
N LEU A 99 -1.60 7.62 -12.28
CA LEU A 99 -1.79 7.02 -13.60
C LEU A 99 -2.20 8.08 -14.62
N ASP A 100 -1.38 8.29 -15.65
CA ASP A 100 -1.84 8.94 -16.87
C ASP A 100 -2.71 7.98 -17.69
N LYS A 101 -4.01 8.20 -17.68
CA LYS A 101 -4.98 7.34 -18.38
C LYS A 101 -4.81 7.36 -19.89
N LYS A 102 -4.18 8.39 -20.46
CA LYS A 102 -3.99 8.51 -21.91
C LYS A 102 -2.82 7.65 -22.39
N SER A 103 -1.70 7.69 -21.71
CA SER A 103 -0.49 6.95 -22.06
C SER A 103 -0.34 5.60 -21.36
N GLY A 104 -1.05 5.37 -20.26
CA GLY A 104 -0.86 4.22 -19.39
C GLY A 104 0.35 4.34 -18.47
N ARG A 105 1.07 5.47 -18.52
CA ARG A 105 2.25 5.70 -17.68
C ARG A 105 1.83 5.87 -16.23
N ILE A 106 2.63 5.30 -15.33
CA ILE A 106 2.50 5.49 -13.90
C ILE A 106 3.72 6.28 -13.43
N SER A 107 3.49 7.46 -12.89
CA SER A 107 4.49 8.28 -12.22
C SER A 107 4.33 8.12 -10.72
N LEU A 108 5.44 7.95 -10.00
CA LEU A 108 5.46 7.85 -8.56
C LEU A 108 6.19 9.08 -8.00
N LEU A 109 5.45 9.96 -7.30
CA LEU A 109 6.07 10.99 -6.50
C LEU A 109 6.37 10.44 -5.11
N SER A 110 7.51 10.84 -4.56
CA SER A 110 7.96 10.37 -3.26
C SER A 110 8.79 11.43 -2.57
N THR A 111 8.93 11.33 -1.26
CA THR A 111 9.80 12.21 -0.47
C THR A 111 11.08 11.49 -0.09
N TRP A 112 12.14 12.27 0.10
CA TRP A 112 13.40 11.80 0.63
C TRP A 112 13.94 12.77 1.67
N ASN A 113 14.51 12.23 2.74
CA ASN A 113 15.29 12.97 3.72
C ASN A 113 16.31 12.04 4.38
N LYS A 114 17.30 12.62 5.04
CA LYS A 114 18.24 11.84 5.85
C LYS A 114 17.48 11.13 6.95
N GLY A 115 17.85 9.89 7.25
CA GLY A 115 17.19 9.08 8.27
C GLY A 115 17.30 9.64 9.70
N GLU A 116 18.24 10.54 9.95
CA GLU A 116 18.40 11.24 11.23
C GLU A 116 17.55 12.52 11.35
N ASP A 117 17.03 13.06 10.22
CA ASP A 117 16.25 14.30 10.20
C ASP A 117 14.87 14.08 10.82
N LYS A 118 14.49 15.00 11.71
CA LYS A 118 13.14 15.05 12.29
C LYS A 118 12.29 16.04 11.53
N GLU A 119 10.98 15.82 11.54
CA GLU A 119 9.99 16.64 10.83
C GLU A 119 10.21 18.15 11.02
N TRP A 120 10.42 18.60 12.26
CA TRP A 120 10.65 20.01 12.57
C TRP A 120 11.93 20.57 11.92
N GLN A 121 12.99 19.75 11.76
CA GLN A 121 14.22 20.15 11.08
C GLN A 121 13.99 20.31 9.57
N ILE A 122 13.21 19.41 8.96
CA ILE A 122 12.87 19.46 7.55
C ILE A 122 12.04 20.72 7.24
N ILE A 123 11.06 21.03 8.09
CA ILE A 123 10.21 22.22 7.95
C ILE A 123 11.03 23.50 8.06
N ASP A 124 11.94 23.58 9.05
CA ASP A 124 12.78 24.77 9.29
C ASP A 124 13.80 24.99 8.16
N GLN A 125 14.39 23.92 7.65
CA GLN A 125 15.42 23.97 6.60
C GLN A 125 14.86 24.06 5.19
N LYS A 126 13.54 23.93 4.97
CA LYS A 126 12.87 23.91 3.66
C LYS A 126 13.47 22.85 2.68
N VAL A 127 13.99 21.74 3.21
CA VAL A 127 14.58 20.67 2.39
C VAL A 127 13.51 19.66 2.05
N LEU A 128 12.84 19.85 0.94
CA LEU A 128 11.98 18.86 0.32
C LEU A 128 12.57 18.48 -1.04
N ILE A 129 13.07 17.26 -1.16
CA ILE A 129 13.51 16.72 -2.46
C ILE A 129 12.39 15.83 -2.98
N LEU A 130 11.79 16.23 -4.09
CA LEU A 130 10.82 15.42 -4.82
C LEU A 130 11.57 14.63 -5.89
N GLY A 131 11.47 13.30 -5.85
CA GLY A 131 11.97 12.41 -6.89
C GLY A 131 10.83 11.92 -7.79
N GLU A 132 11.01 12.02 -9.11
CA GLU A 132 10.15 11.31 -10.07
C GLU A 132 10.85 10.02 -10.50
N PHE A 133 10.13 8.90 -10.41
CA PHE A 133 10.58 7.59 -10.90
C PHE A 133 9.70 7.18 -12.08
N PHE A 134 10.34 6.78 -13.16
CA PHE A 134 9.66 6.37 -14.40
C PHE A 134 9.64 4.86 -14.56
#